data_14011dbb3414145068c5c4bed709a980
#
_entry.id   14011dbb3414145068c5c4bed709a980
#
_cell.length_a   1.000
_cell.length_b   1.000
_cell.length_c   1.000
_cell.angle_alpha   90.00
_cell.angle_beta   90.00
_cell.angle_gamma   90.00
#
_symmetry.space_group_name_H-M   'P 1'
#
loop_
_entity.id
_entity.type
_entity.pdbx_description
1 polymer ?
#
loop_
_entity_poly.entity_id
_entity_poly.type
_entity_poly.pdbx_seq_one_letter_code
_entity_poly.pdbx_strand_id
1 'polypeptide(L)'
;RVLSVAMTTSAPAEPTQRLVHLDAPFTDQKPGTSGLRKSSQQFEEPHYLESFIEASLRTLPGVQGGTLVLGGDGRYGNRRAIDVILRMGAAHGLSKVIVTTGGILSTPAASNLIRQRQAIGGIILSASHNPGGPKGDFGVKVNGANGGPTPASFTDAVFECTKTLEQYTIVDAPAITLDEPGLHSIGAMQVEVIDGVDDFVALLQELFDFDRISDLLRSDFPLAFDAMHAVTGPYATRLLEGLLGAPAG
;
A
#
# COMPACT_ATOMS: atom_id res chain seq x y z
N ARG A 1 -36.71 25.64 32.84
CA ARG A 1 -36.52 25.71 31.37
C ARG A 1 -35.11 25.22 31.10
N VAL A 2 -34.99 23.98 30.58
CA VAL A 2 -33.76 23.42 30.14
C VAL A 2 -33.59 23.81 28.66
N LEU A 3 -32.58 24.59 28.34
CA LEU A 3 -32.21 24.93 26.96
C LEU A 3 -31.46 23.70 26.36
N SER A 4 -32.15 22.99 25.47
CA SER A 4 -31.53 21.97 24.63
C SER A 4 -30.73 22.66 23.53
N VAL A 5 -29.42 22.60 23.59
CA VAL A 5 -28.53 23.03 22.50
C VAL A 5 -28.48 21.86 21.51
N ALA A 6 -29.17 21.98 20.40
CA ALA A 6 -29.05 21.08 19.27
C ALA A 6 -27.65 21.26 18.64
N MET A 7 -26.74 20.32 18.84
CA MET A 7 -25.53 20.24 18.06
C MET A 7 -25.91 19.82 16.64
N THR A 8 -25.93 20.76 15.71
CA THR A 8 -25.95 20.46 14.27
C THR A 8 -24.59 19.95 13.87
N THR A 9 -24.43 18.63 13.83
CA THR A 9 -23.32 18.01 13.10
C THR A 9 -23.57 18.22 11.62
N SER A 10 -22.90 19.21 11.01
CA SER A 10 -22.85 19.30 9.55
C SER A 10 -22.17 18.02 9.02
N ALA A 11 -22.85 17.35 8.09
CA ALA A 11 -22.20 16.27 7.35
C ALA A 11 -20.89 16.80 6.75
N PRO A 12 -19.78 16.01 6.78
CA PRO A 12 -18.55 16.45 6.16
C PRO A 12 -18.82 16.76 4.69
N ALA A 13 -18.32 17.91 4.23
CA ALA A 13 -18.46 18.31 2.82
C ALA A 13 -17.90 17.20 1.93
N GLU A 14 -18.62 16.85 0.85
CA GLU A 14 -18.11 15.88 -0.12
C GLU A 14 -16.75 16.35 -0.66
N PRO A 15 -15.75 15.45 -0.76
CA PRO A 15 -14.42 15.84 -1.19
C PRO A 15 -14.48 16.34 -2.64
N THR A 16 -13.88 17.50 -2.87
CA THR A 16 -13.87 18.11 -4.19
C THR A 16 -12.89 17.40 -5.10
N GLN A 17 -13.37 16.92 -6.24
CA GLN A 17 -12.51 16.35 -7.28
C GLN A 17 -11.81 17.47 -8.04
N ARG A 18 -10.50 17.33 -8.21
CA ARG A 18 -9.66 18.29 -8.91
C ARG A 18 -8.90 17.63 -10.06
N LEU A 19 -8.98 18.26 -11.23
CA LEU A 19 -8.16 17.93 -12.40
C LEU A 19 -6.89 18.76 -12.35
N VAL A 20 -5.74 18.09 -12.45
CA VAL A 20 -4.42 18.73 -12.42
C VAL A 20 -3.76 18.53 -13.77
N HIS A 21 -3.39 19.62 -14.44
CA HIS A 21 -2.68 19.59 -15.71
C HIS A 21 -1.18 19.49 -15.48
N LEU A 22 -0.51 18.76 -16.36
CA LEU A 22 0.94 18.61 -16.40
C LEU A 22 1.52 19.59 -17.42
N ASP A 23 2.67 20.17 -17.11
CA ASP A 23 3.42 21.00 -18.06
C ASP A 23 3.93 20.15 -19.24
N ALA A 24 4.32 18.92 -18.99
CA ALA A 24 4.72 17.93 -19.97
C ALA A 24 4.57 16.51 -19.42
N PRO A 25 4.34 15.50 -20.28
CA PRO A 25 4.35 14.09 -19.89
C PRO A 25 5.73 13.61 -19.43
N PHE A 26 5.76 12.63 -18.51
CA PHE A 26 6.99 11.96 -18.12
C PHE A 26 7.32 10.81 -19.08
N THR A 27 8.52 10.81 -19.67
CA THR A 27 8.94 9.82 -20.67
C THR A 27 9.91 8.77 -20.11
N ASP A 28 10.25 8.86 -18.84
CA ASP A 28 11.23 8.02 -18.17
C ASP A 28 10.62 7.03 -17.15
N GLN A 29 9.29 7.00 -17.00
CA GLN A 29 8.55 6.18 -16.06
C GLN A 29 8.33 4.73 -16.54
N LYS A 30 9.35 4.12 -17.13
CA LYS A 30 9.29 2.74 -17.60
C LYS A 30 9.45 1.77 -16.41
N PRO A 31 8.41 1.02 -16.02
CA PRO A 31 8.54 0.03 -14.96
C PRO A 31 9.23 -1.24 -15.48
N GLY A 32 9.99 -1.89 -14.59
CA GLY A 32 10.45 -3.25 -14.80
C GLY A 32 9.46 -4.27 -14.22
N THR A 33 9.85 -5.55 -14.17
CA THR A 33 9.06 -6.64 -13.55
C THR A 33 8.81 -6.40 -12.05
N SER A 34 9.64 -5.59 -11.41
CA SER A 34 9.53 -5.21 -9.99
C SER A 34 8.96 -3.79 -9.80
N GLY A 35 8.25 -3.27 -10.79
CA GLY A 35 7.66 -1.93 -10.77
C GLY A 35 8.61 -0.81 -11.18
N LEU A 36 8.17 0.43 -11.02
CA LEU A 36 8.98 1.62 -11.25
C LEU A 36 9.86 1.87 -10.03
N ARG A 37 11.17 1.95 -10.21
CA ARG A 37 12.15 2.30 -9.19
C ARG A 37 12.99 3.48 -9.63
N LYS A 38 13.05 4.51 -8.81
CA LYS A 38 13.81 5.73 -9.02
C LYS A 38 14.32 6.27 -7.68
N SER A 39 15.14 7.29 -7.69
CA SER A 39 15.53 7.96 -6.44
C SER A 39 14.31 8.54 -5.71
N SER A 40 14.38 8.61 -4.38
CA SER A 40 13.35 9.27 -3.59
C SER A 40 13.16 10.72 -4.01
N GLN A 41 14.24 11.42 -4.38
CA GLN A 41 14.20 12.79 -4.88
C GLN A 41 13.38 12.92 -6.16
N GLN A 42 13.50 11.97 -7.09
CA GLN A 42 12.71 11.98 -8.32
C GLN A 42 11.22 11.76 -8.06
N PHE A 43 10.88 10.90 -7.11
CA PHE A 43 9.48 10.73 -6.69
C PHE A 43 8.93 11.93 -5.91
N GLU A 44 9.77 12.84 -5.43
CA GLU A 44 9.37 14.10 -4.81
C GLU A 44 9.20 15.25 -5.84
N GLU A 45 9.66 15.08 -7.08
CA GLU A 45 9.38 16.04 -8.14
C GLU A 45 7.87 16.24 -8.31
N PRO A 46 7.41 17.48 -8.56
CA PRO A 46 6.00 17.76 -8.76
C PRO A 46 5.37 16.83 -9.81
N HIS A 47 4.26 16.21 -9.47
CA HIS A 47 3.45 15.35 -10.35
C HIS A 47 4.09 14.03 -10.80
N TYR A 48 5.34 13.70 -10.37
CA TYR A 48 6.02 12.49 -10.84
C TYR A 48 5.34 11.23 -10.35
N LEU A 49 5.05 11.15 -9.04
CA LEU A 49 4.32 10.02 -8.45
C LEU A 49 2.89 9.94 -9.00
N GLU A 50 2.20 11.07 -9.00
CA GLU A 50 0.80 11.17 -9.43
C GLU A 50 0.62 10.71 -10.88
N SER A 51 1.54 11.07 -11.78
CA SER A 51 1.50 10.63 -13.18
C SER A 51 1.62 9.12 -13.32
N PHE A 52 2.51 8.49 -12.57
CA PHE A 52 2.65 7.03 -12.59
C PHE A 52 1.43 6.32 -12.01
N ILE A 53 0.86 6.84 -10.92
CA ILE A 53 -0.36 6.31 -10.29
C ILE A 53 -1.56 6.49 -11.23
N GLU A 54 -1.72 7.64 -11.88
CA GLU A 54 -2.77 7.88 -12.87
C GLU A 54 -2.72 6.85 -13.99
N ALA A 55 -1.55 6.66 -14.60
CA ALA A 55 -1.36 5.69 -15.67
C ALA A 55 -1.64 4.26 -15.19
N SER A 56 -1.24 3.93 -13.97
CA SER A 56 -1.49 2.61 -13.36
C SER A 56 -2.98 2.36 -13.11
N LEU A 57 -3.70 3.33 -12.56
CA LEU A 57 -5.15 3.22 -12.30
C LEU A 57 -5.96 3.18 -13.60
N ARG A 58 -5.56 3.93 -14.63
CA ARG A 58 -6.21 3.85 -15.96
C ARG A 58 -6.03 2.49 -16.63
N THR A 59 -4.92 1.82 -16.35
CA THR A 59 -4.56 0.54 -16.99
C THR A 59 -5.10 -0.66 -16.20
N LEU A 60 -5.26 -0.52 -14.87
CA LEU A 60 -5.70 -1.62 -14.00
C LEU A 60 -7.19 -1.94 -14.23
N PRO A 61 -7.56 -3.19 -14.58
CA PRO A 61 -8.95 -3.55 -14.79
C PRO A 61 -9.78 -3.48 -13.50
N GLY A 62 -11.03 -3.01 -13.60
CA GLY A 62 -11.99 -3.06 -12.49
C GLY A 62 -11.81 -1.97 -11.43
N VAL A 63 -11.09 -0.89 -11.71
CA VAL A 63 -10.89 0.22 -10.75
C VAL A 63 -12.22 0.82 -10.31
N GLN A 64 -13.13 1.10 -11.25
CA GLN A 64 -14.46 1.61 -10.92
C GLN A 64 -15.23 0.58 -10.08
N GLY A 65 -15.53 0.92 -8.84
CA GLY A 65 -16.21 0.05 -7.87
C GLY A 65 -15.35 -1.06 -7.27
N GLY A 66 -14.07 -1.16 -7.65
CA GLY A 66 -13.16 -2.19 -7.20
C GLY A 66 -12.59 -1.97 -5.78
N THR A 67 -12.00 -3.03 -5.24
CA THR A 67 -11.21 -3.00 -4.00
C THR A 67 -9.73 -3.10 -4.33
N LEU A 68 -8.89 -2.23 -3.76
CA LEU A 68 -7.43 -2.22 -3.94
C LEU A 68 -6.72 -2.49 -2.61
N VAL A 69 -5.63 -3.25 -2.62
CA VAL A 69 -4.71 -3.39 -1.47
C VAL A 69 -3.56 -2.41 -1.61
N LEU A 70 -3.19 -1.73 -0.52
CA LEU A 70 -2.15 -0.71 -0.52
C LEU A 70 -1.26 -0.83 0.72
N GLY A 71 0.05 -0.76 0.51
CA GLY A 71 1.04 -0.71 1.58
C GLY A 71 2.46 -0.81 1.04
N GLY A 72 3.44 -0.87 1.91
CA GLY A 72 4.84 -0.92 1.51
C GLY A 72 5.81 -1.26 2.62
N ASP A 73 7.09 -1.09 2.37
CA ASP A 73 8.15 -1.45 3.31
C ASP A 73 8.48 -0.37 4.36
N GLY A 74 7.72 0.74 4.37
CA GLY A 74 7.88 1.80 5.35
C GLY A 74 9.03 2.78 5.07
N ARG A 75 9.69 2.67 3.90
CA ARG A 75 10.78 3.58 3.53
C ARG A 75 10.35 5.03 3.44
N TYR A 76 11.32 5.93 3.37
CA TYR A 76 11.09 7.36 3.15
C TYR A 76 10.11 7.60 1.99
N GLY A 77 9.14 8.48 2.20
CA GLY A 77 8.09 8.77 1.22
C GLY A 77 6.87 7.83 1.25
N ASN A 78 6.91 6.70 1.98
CA ASN A 78 5.84 5.70 1.98
C ASN A 78 4.47 6.30 2.38
N ARG A 79 4.39 7.01 3.51
CA ARG A 79 3.12 7.61 4.00
C ARG A 79 2.57 8.68 3.04
N ARG A 80 3.46 9.53 2.47
CA ARG A 80 3.07 10.51 1.45
C ARG A 80 2.47 9.84 0.22
N ALA A 81 3.14 8.78 -0.27
CA ALA A 81 2.65 8.06 -1.43
C ALA A 81 1.30 7.37 -1.17
N ILE A 82 1.10 6.81 0.02
CA ILE A 82 -0.21 6.24 0.42
C ILE A 82 -1.29 7.31 0.37
N ASP A 83 -1.06 8.50 0.96
CA ASP A 83 -2.04 9.59 0.94
C ASP A 83 -2.43 9.99 -0.50
N VAL A 84 -1.43 10.16 -1.37
CA VAL A 84 -1.66 10.46 -2.79
C VAL A 84 -2.49 9.37 -3.46
N ILE A 85 -2.13 8.09 -3.28
CA ILE A 85 -2.82 6.96 -3.91
C ILE A 85 -4.26 6.83 -3.40
N LEU A 86 -4.52 7.03 -2.12
CA LEU A 86 -5.87 7.02 -1.55
C LEU A 86 -6.75 8.10 -2.19
N ARG A 87 -6.24 9.32 -2.30
CA ARG A 87 -6.97 10.46 -2.88
C ARG A 87 -7.19 10.29 -4.38
N MET A 88 -6.24 9.71 -5.11
CA MET A 88 -6.40 9.39 -6.53
C MET A 88 -7.34 8.19 -6.73
N GLY A 89 -7.25 7.17 -5.89
CA GLY A 89 -8.16 6.02 -5.92
C GLY A 89 -9.62 6.42 -5.74
N ALA A 90 -9.89 7.36 -4.82
CA ALA A 90 -11.21 7.93 -4.63
C ALA A 90 -11.70 8.69 -5.88
N ALA A 91 -10.82 9.47 -6.52
CA ALA A 91 -11.11 10.18 -7.77
C ALA A 91 -11.42 9.24 -8.94
N HIS A 92 -10.78 8.06 -8.96
CA HIS A 92 -10.99 7.02 -9.98
C HIS A 92 -12.16 6.07 -9.66
N GLY A 93 -12.89 6.30 -8.56
CA GLY A 93 -14.09 5.54 -8.22
C GLY A 93 -13.83 4.16 -7.65
N LEU A 94 -12.68 3.92 -7.00
CA LEU A 94 -12.54 2.75 -6.14
C LEU A 94 -13.64 2.75 -5.08
N SER A 95 -14.24 1.59 -4.81
CA SER A 95 -15.19 1.46 -3.70
C SER A 95 -14.50 1.30 -2.37
N LYS A 96 -13.31 0.68 -2.37
CA LYS A 96 -12.55 0.40 -1.13
C LYS A 96 -11.05 0.35 -1.41
N VAL A 97 -10.27 0.85 -0.45
CA VAL A 97 -8.84 0.56 -0.33
C VAL A 97 -8.59 -0.08 1.04
N ILE A 98 -7.90 -1.21 1.04
CA ILE A 98 -7.41 -1.86 2.26
C ILE A 98 -5.94 -1.45 2.41
N VAL A 99 -5.63 -0.77 3.50
CA VAL A 99 -4.28 -0.30 3.83
C VAL A 99 -3.89 -0.81 5.21
N THR A 100 -2.61 -1.04 5.44
CA THR A 100 -2.15 -1.60 6.70
C THR A 100 -1.70 -0.53 7.68
N THR A 101 -1.77 -0.83 8.97
CA THR A 101 -1.30 0.05 10.05
C THR A 101 0.12 0.54 9.77
N GLY A 102 0.33 1.85 9.88
CA GLY A 102 1.58 2.52 9.50
C GLY A 102 1.91 2.47 8.01
N GLY A 103 1.05 1.85 7.18
CA GLY A 103 1.32 1.58 5.76
C GLY A 103 2.36 0.45 5.56
N ILE A 104 2.59 -0.38 6.58
CA ILE A 104 3.62 -1.44 6.58
C ILE A 104 3.04 -2.75 6.05
N LEU A 105 3.49 -3.19 4.89
CA LEU A 105 2.99 -4.41 4.24
C LEU A 105 4.12 -5.09 3.46
N SER A 106 4.45 -6.30 3.83
CA SER A 106 5.42 -7.11 3.07
C SER A 106 4.82 -7.59 1.75
N THR A 107 5.67 -7.79 0.74
CA THR A 107 5.22 -8.26 -0.57
C THR A 107 4.43 -9.58 -0.50
N PRO A 108 4.85 -10.63 0.22
CA PRO A 108 4.06 -11.85 0.32
C PRO A 108 2.75 -11.66 1.08
N ALA A 109 2.71 -10.81 2.11
CA ALA A 109 1.47 -10.48 2.81
C ALA A 109 0.50 -9.72 1.89
N ALA A 110 1.00 -8.77 1.07
CA ALA A 110 0.18 -8.09 0.06
C ALA A 110 -0.41 -9.08 -0.95
N SER A 111 0.39 -10.03 -1.45
CA SER A 111 -0.06 -11.07 -2.37
C SER A 111 -1.16 -11.94 -1.76
N ASN A 112 -1.03 -12.31 -0.49
CA ASN A 112 -2.05 -13.05 0.25
C ASN A 112 -3.33 -12.23 0.41
N LEU A 113 -3.20 -11.01 0.88
CA LEU A 113 -4.32 -10.10 1.16
C LEU A 113 -5.14 -9.80 -0.11
N ILE A 114 -4.48 -9.57 -1.26
CA ILE A 114 -5.16 -9.39 -2.56
C ILE A 114 -6.08 -10.57 -2.86
N ARG A 115 -5.59 -11.81 -2.70
CA ARG A 115 -6.38 -13.02 -2.97
C ARG A 115 -7.49 -13.23 -1.96
N GLN A 116 -7.20 -13.10 -0.67
CA GLN A 116 -8.19 -13.31 0.39
C GLN A 116 -9.34 -12.31 0.34
N ARG A 117 -9.04 -11.05 0.05
CA ARG A 117 -10.04 -9.97 -0.03
C ARG A 117 -10.66 -9.84 -1.43
N GLN A 118 -10.30 -10.72 -2.37
CA GLN A 118 -10.77 -10.67 -3.76
C GLN A 118 -10.60 -9.28 -4.39
N ALA A 119 -9.47 -8.63 -4.05
CA ALA A 119 -9.16 -7.31 -4.58
C ALA A 119 -8.82 -7.39 -6.08
N ILE A 120 -9.07 -6.31 -6.81
CA ILE A 120 -8.70 -6.18 -8.23
C ILE A 120 -7.19 -6.22 -8.45
N GLY A 121 -6.43 -5.96 -7.39
CA GLY A 121 -4.98 -5.91 -7.35
C GLY A 121 -4.47 -5.18 -6.14
N GLY A 122 -3.18 -4.83 -6.17
CA GLY A 122 -2.57 -4.05 -5.09
C GLY A 122 -1.41 -3.20 -5.57
N ILE A 123 -1.16 -2.10 -4.86
CA ILE A 123 0.02 -1.25 -5.04
C ILE A 123 0.95 -1.46 -3.85
N ILE A 124 2.18 -1.86 -4.14
CA ILE A 124 3.22 -2.16 -3.14
C ILE A 124 4.35 -1.14 -3.28
N LEU A 125 4.55 -0.35 -2.23
CA LEU A 125 5.53 0.72 -2.18
C LEU A 125 6.85 0.16 -1.63
N SER A 126 7.76 -0.21 -2.52
CA SER A 126 9.04 -0.79 -2.15
C SER A 126 10.05 -0.72 -3.30
N ALA A 127 11.30 -0.46 -2.98
CA ALA A 127 12.44 -0.66 -3.87
C ALA A 127 13.31 -1.85 -3.41
N SER A 128 12.70 -2.85 -2.75
CA SER A 128 13.37 -4.08 -2.30
C SER A 128 14.56 -3.76 -1.35
N HIS A 129 15.75 -4.32 -1.64
CA HIS A 129 16.99 -4.14 -0.88
C HIS A 129 17.75 -2.84 -1.21
N ASN A 130 17.27 -2.02 -2.12
CA ASN A 130 17.90 -0.74 -2.42
C ASN A 130 17.87 0.17 -1.18
N PRO A 131 18.91 0.99 -0.95
CA PRO A 131 18.96 1.90 0.18
C PRO A 131 17.72 2.79 0.27
N GLY A 132 17.16 2.93 1.46
CA GLY A 132 16.08 3.86 1.76
C GLY A 132 16.59 5.25 2.14
N GLY A 133 15.65 6.16 2.47
CA GLY A 133 15.94 7.50 2.92
C GLY A 133 15.80 8.57 1.82
N PRO A 134 15.99 9.86 2.16
CA PRO A 134 15.76 10.97 1.23
C PRO A 134 16.74 10.99 0.04
N LYS A 135 17.89 10.32 0.17
CA LYS A 135 18.88 10.14 -0.91
C LYS A 135 18.91 8.71 -1.45
N GLY A 136 18.02 7.86 -0.97
CA GLY A 136 17.90 6.48 -1.42
C GLY A 136 16.89 6.33 -2.56
N ASP A 137 16.39 5.11 -2.72
CA ASP A 137 15.44 4.76 -3.76
C ASP A 137 14.02 4.62 -3.20
N PHE A 138 13.06 4.89 -4.07
CA PHE A 138 11.65 4.60 -3.87
C PHE A 138 11.13 3.73 -5.02
N GLY A 139 10.06 3.00 -4.79
CA GLY A 139 9.49 2.13 -5.82
C GLY A 139 8.00 1.95 -5.67
N VAL A 140 7.33 1.82 -6.81
CA VAL A 140 5.89 1.55 -6.92
C VAL A 140 5.71 0.32 -7.80
N LYS A 141 5.13 -0.72 -7.24
CA LYS A 141 4.86 -1.99 -7.91
C LYS A 141 3.36 -2.26 -7.90
N VAL A 142 2.83 -2.72 -9.04
CA VAL A 142 1.43 -3.15 -9.16
C VAL A 142 1.37 -4.67 -9.25
N ASN A 143 0.57 -5.29 -8.37
CA ASN A 143 0.22 -6.70 -8.45
C ASN A 143 -1.23 -6.83 -8.94
N GLY A 144 -1.50 -7.85 -9.74
CA GLY A 144 -2.84 -8.15 -10.24
C GLY A 144 -3.72 -8.91 -9.23
N ALA A 145 -4.95 -9.23 -9.60
CA ALA A 145 -5.94 -9.91 -8.77
C ALA A 145 -5.50 -11.30 -8.28
N ASN A 146 -4.56 -11.95 -8.98
CA ASN A 146 -3.96 -13.21 -8.53
C ASN A 146 -2.94 -13.03 -7.38
N GLY A 147 -2.67 -11.79 -6.98
CA GLY A 147 -1.68 -11.43 -5.97
C GLY A 147 -0.23 -11.42 -6.48
N GLY A 148 0.02 -11.83 -7.73
CA GLY A 148 1.34 -11.81 -8.36
C GLY A 148 1.65 -10.52 -9.11
N PRO A 149 2.90 -10.32 -9.56
CA PRO A 149 3.26 -9.20 -10.42
C PRO A 149 2.39 -9.15 -11.67
N THR A 150 2.05 -7.93 -12.11
CA THR A 150 1.38 -7.74 -13.39
C THR A 150 2.25 -8.18 -14.57
N PRO A 151 1.67 -8.65 -15.68
CA PRO A 151 2.42 -9.07 -16.86
C PRO A 151 3.10 -7.88 -17.57
N ALA A 152 4.07 -8.17 -18.44
CA ALA A 152 4.79 -7.16 -19.22
C ALA A 152 3.84 -6.29 -20.05
N SER A 153 2.77 -6.87 -20.60
CA SER A 153 1.76 -6.10 -21.34
C SER A 153 1.10 -4.99 -20.52
N PHE A 154 0.90 -5.21 -19.21
CA PHE A 154 0.41 -4.18 -18.31
C PHE A 154 1.47 -3.08 -18.10
N THR A 155 2.70 -3.45 -17.76
CA THR A 155 3.78 -2.48 -17.52
C THR A 155 4.11 -1.65 -18.75
N ASP A 156 4.06 -2.26 -19.92
CA ASP A 156 4.22 -1.54 -21.20
C ASP A 156 3.06 -0.57 -21.45
N ALA A 157 1.83 -0.98 -21.20
CA ALA A 157 0.65 -0.11 -21.34
C ALA A 157 0.70 1.08 -20.36
N VAL A 158 1.12 0.86 -19.10
CA VAL A 158 1.34 1.94 -18.12
C VAL A 158 2.39 2.92 -18.67
N PHE A 159 3.52 2.42 -19.18
CA PHE A 159 4.57 3.28 -19.73
C PHE A 159 4.09 4.08 -20.95
N GLU A 160 3.38 3.46 -21.89
CA GLU A 160 2.82 4.19 -23.02
C GLU A 160 1.82 5.28 -22.56
N CYS A 161 1.03 4.99 -21.53
CA CYS A 161 0.13 5.98 -20.94
C CYS A 161 0.90 7.17 -20.34
N THR A 162 1.98 6.93 -19.58
CA THR A 162 2.75 8.04 -18.98
C THR A 162 3.35 8.99 -20.01
N LYS A 163 3.75 8.49 -21.19
CA LYS A 163 4.34 9.31 -22.27
C LYS A 163 3.37 10.28 -22.94
N THR A 164 2.08 10.07 -22.75
CA THR A 164 1.02 10.89 -23.37
C THR A 164 0.09 11.53 -22.35
N LEU A 165 0.40 11.38 -21.05
CA LEU A 165 -0.44 11.88 -19.96
C LEU A 165 -0.32 13.41 -19.86
N GLU A 166 -1.42 14.12 -20.04
CA GLU A 166 -1.50 15.57 -19.94
C GLU A 166 -2.09 16.05 -18.61
N GLN A 167 -2.75 15.14 -17.88
CA GLN A 167 -3.46 15.48 -16.65
C GLN A 167 -3.76 14.23 -15.81
N TYR A 168 -3.94 14.45 -14.51
CA TYR A 168 -4.44 13.44 -13.56
C TYR A 168 -5.56 13.99 -12.70
N THR A 169 -6.30 13.08 -12.06
CA THR A 169 -7.41 13.44 -11.19
C THR A 169 -7.13 13.02 -9.76
N ILE A 170 -7.42 13.93 -8.82
CA ILE A 170 -7.23 13.70 -7.38
C ILE A 170 -8.37 14.38 -6.61
N VAL A 171 -8.76 13.86 -5.45
CA VAL A 171 -9.70 14.55 -4.56
C VAL A 171 -8.97 15.31 -3.47
N ASP A 172 -9.49 16.48 -3.09
CA ASP A 172 -9.03 17.20 -1.92
C ASP A 172 -9.76 16.66 -0.69
N ALA A 173 -9.03 15.93 0.15
CA ALA A 173 -9.52 15.32 1.38
C ALA A 173 -8.46 15.41 2.47
N PRO A 174 -8.85 15.42 3.75
CA PRO A 174 -7.92 15.26 4.86
C PRO A 174 -7.15 13.94 4.75
N ALA A 175 -5.90 13.92 5.24
CA ALA A 175 -5.13 12.70 5.33
C ALA A 175 -5.80 11.71 6.29
N ILE A 176 -5.79 10.42 5.92
CA ILE A 176 -6.26 9.34 6.77
C ILE A 176 -5.14 8.96 7.75
N THR A 177 -5.48 8.83 9.05
CA THR A 177 -4.55 8.26 10.01
C THR A 177 -4.39 6.76 9.76
N LEU A 178 -3.13 6.31 9.78
CA LEU A 178 -2.78 4.90 9.59
C LEU A 178 -2.24 4.27 10.87
N ASP A 179 -2.32 4.96 12.00
CA ASP A 179 -1.63 4.53 13.22
C ASP A 179 -2.37 3.42 13.95
N GLU A 180 -3.68 3.31 13.72
CA GLU A 180 -4.55 2.29 14.34
C GLU A 180 -5.50 1.68 13.31
N PRO A 181 -5.88 0.39 13.47
CA PRO A 181 -6.94 -0.22 12.67
C PRO A 181 -8.25 0.55 12.78
N GLY A 182 -8.96 0.67 11.68
CA GLY A 182 -10.23 1.40 11.65
C GLY A 182 -10.81 1.54 10.25
N LEU A 183 -12.04 2.02 10.19
CA LEU A 183 -12.76 2.31 8.95
C LEU A 183 -12.91 3.82 8.78
N HIS A 184 -12.38 4.30 7.67
CA HIS A 184 -12.44 5.71 7.25
C HIS A 184 -13.10 5.82 5.87
N SER A 185 -13.28 7.05 5.38
CA SER A 185 -13.79 7.27 4.03
C SER A 185 -13.17 8.51 3.39
N ILE A 186 -13.05 8.48 2.06
CA ILE A 186 -12.78 9.64 1.22
C ILE A 186 -13.93 9.71 0.20
N GLY A 187 -14.89 10.58 0.44
CA GLY A 187 -16.15 10.58 -0.29
C GLY A 187 -16.87 9.25 -0.16
N ALA A 188 -17.23 8.63 -1.29
CA ALA A 188 -17.89 7.33 -1.32
C ALA A 188 -16.93 6.15 -1.13
N MET A 189 -15.61 6.36 -1.27
CA MET A 189 -14.62 5.30 -1.11
C MET A 189 -14.36 5.00 0.36
N GLN A 190 -14.44 3.73 0.75
CA GLN A 190 -14.02 3.25 2.06
C GLN A 190 -12.50 3.05 2.11
N VAL A 191 -11.88 3.41 3.23
CA VAL A 191 -10.49 3.12 3.55
C VAL A 191 -10.46 2.29 4.82
N GLU A 192 -10.13 1.00 4.69
CA GLU A 192 -10.03 0.06 5.80
C GLU A 192 -8.57 -0.06 6.21
N VAL A 193 -8.24 0.42 7.42
CA VAL A 193 -6.91 0.24 8.01
C VAL A 193 -6.93 -1.05 8.83
N ILE A 194 -6.03 -1.99 8.53
CA ILE A 194 -5.95 -3.30 9.18
C ILE A 194 -4.55 -3.58 9.74
N ASP A 195 -4.42 -4.53 10.66
CA ASP A 195 -3.12 -5.12 10.97
C ASP A 195 -2.66 -5.98 9.79
N GLY A 196 -1.54 -5.58 9.16
CA GLY A 196 -1.01 -6.28 7.98
C GLY A 196 -0.35 -7.62 8.28
N VAL A 197 -0.19 -7.98 9.54
CA VAL A 197 0.46 -9.21 9.98
C VAL A 197 -0.54 -10.35 10.16
N ASP A 198 -1.74 -10.08 10.68
CA ASP A 198 -2.71 -11.10 11.08
C ASP A 198 -3.14 -12.03 9.95
N ASP A 199 -3.56 -11.48 8.80
CA ASP A 199 -3.97 -12.29 7.64
C ASP A 199 -2.81 -13.14 7.08
N PHE A 200 -1.57 -12.66 7.19
CA PHE A 200 -0.39 -13.40 6.75
C PHE A 200 -0.01 -14.50 7.76
N VAL A 201 -0.13 -14.25 9.04
CA VAL A 201 0.04 -15.24 10.10
C VAL A 201 -0.94 -16.38 9.93
N ALA A 202 -2.22 -16.08 9.69
CA ALA A 202 -3.24 -17.11 9.45
C ALA A 202 -2.84 -18.02 8.27
N LEU A 203 -2.36 -17.46 7.16
CA LEU A 203 -1.83 -18.26 6.05
C LEU A 203 -0.65 -19.14 6.47
N LEU A 204 0.28 -18.61 7.25
CA LEU A 204 1.44 -19.39 7.68
C LEU A 204 1.06 -20.55 8.61
N GLN A 205 0.05 -20.36 9.45
CA GLN A 205 -0.50 -21.43 10.30
C GLN A 205 -1.18 -22.56 9.50
N GLU A 206 -1.75 -22.25 8.33
CA GLU A 206 -2.29 -23.27 7.43
C GLU A 206 -1.18 -24.05 6.69
N LEU A 207 -0.06 -23.39 6.40
CA LEU A 207 1.02 -23.94 5.56
C LEU A 207 2.10 -24.69 6.35
N PHE A 208 2.30 -24.35 7.63
CA PHE A 208 3.40 -24.85 8.45
C PHE A 208 2.88 -25.46 9.77
N ASP A 209 3.58 -26.47 10.23
CA ASP A 209 3.34 -27.12 11.53
C ASP A 209 3.93 -26.25 12.65
N PHE A 210 3.11 -25.37 13.20
CA PHE A 210 3.50 -24.41 14.24
C PHE A 210 3.87 -25.09 15.56
N ASP A 211 3.25 -26.23 15.89
CA ASP A 211 3.57 -26.97 17.12
C ASP A 211 5.00 -27.51 17.03
N ARG A 212 5.34 -28.11 15.90
CA ARG A 212 6.70 -28.65 15.67
C ARG A 212 7.76 -27.57 15.63
N ILE A 213 7.47 -26.41 15.01
CA ILE A 213 8.40 -25.29 14.98
C ILE A 213 8.56 -24.70 16.40
N SER A 214 7.48 -24.56 17.13
CA SER A 214 7.48 -24.06 18.51
C SER A 214 8.32 -24.95 19.44
N ASP A 215 8.17 -26.27 19.32
CA ASP A 215 8.98 -27.23 20.09
C ASP A 215 10.48 -27.08 19.76
N LEU A 216 10.82 -26.88 18.51
CA LEU A 216 12.20 -26.63 18.10
C LEU A 216 12.76 -25.32 18.69
N LEU A 217 11.98 -24.23 18.62
CA LEU A 217 12.42 -22.92 19.11
C LEU A 217 12.54 -22.83 20.63
N ARG A 218 11.80 -23.68 21.35
CA ARG A 218 11.90 -23.81 22.82
C ARG A 218 13.02 -24.75 23.28
N SER A 219 13.66 -25.46 22.36
CA SER A 219 14.84 -26.27 22.65
C SER A 219 16.11 -25.41 22.61
N ASP A 220 17.27 -26.05 22.71
CA ASP A 220 18.58 -25.39 22.58
C ASP A 220 18.94 -25.01 21.13
N PHE A 221 17.94 -24.90 20.23
CA PHE A 221 18.16 -24.51 18.82
C PHE A 221 18.54 -23.03 18.73
N PRO A 222 19.74 -22.69 18.25
CA PRO A 222 20.16 -21.29 18.14
C PRO A 222 19.45 -20.62 16.95
N LEU A 223 18.73 -19.54 17.21
CA LEU A 223 18.11 -18.70 16.20
C LEU A 223 18.55 -17.25 16.40
N ALA A 224 19.00 -16.62 15.32
CA ALA A 224 19.20 -15.19 15.25
C ALA A 224 18.44 -14.63 14.05
N PHE A 225 17.60 -13.65 14.27
CA PHE A 225 16.84 -12.95 13.24
C PHE A 225 17.09 -11.45 13.32
N ASP A 226 17.72 -10.88 12.31
CA ASP A 226 17.96 -9.45 12.19
C ASP A 226 17.09 -8.87 11.07
N ALA A 227 16.09 -8.08 11.43
CA ALA A 227 15.22 -7.40 10.46
C ALA A 227 15.90 -6.22 9.78
N MET A 228 17.06 -5.75 10.24
CA MET A 228 17.79 -4.59 9.70
C MET A 228 16.90 -3.34 9.55
N HIS A 229 15.98 -3.11 10.49
CA HIS A 229 14.93 -2.08 10.45
C HIS A 229 14.01 -2.14 9.21
N ALA A 230 13.95 -3.29 8.53
CA ALA A 230 13.11 -3.49 7.36
C ALA A 230 11.69 -3.97 7.72
N VAL A 231 10.86 -4.15 6.70
CA VAL A 231 9.44 -4.52 6.81
C VAL A 231 9.16 -5.80 7.61
N THR A 232 10.14 -6.68 7.77
CA THR A 232 9.99 -7.99 8.43
C THR A 232 9.97 -7.92 9.96
N GLY A 233 10.35 -6.80 10.57
CA GLY A 233 10.38 -6.64 12.04
C GLY A 233 9.06 -6.99 12.72
N PRO A 234 7.94 -6.33 12.40
CA PRO A 234 6.63 -6.63 13.00
C PRO A 234 6.19 -8.09 12.81
N TYR A 235 6.51 -8.68 11.66
CA TYR A 235 6.22 -10.09 11.36
C TYR A 235 7.04 -11.05 12.24
N ALA A 236 8.33 -10.79 12.38
CA ALA A 236 9.22 -11.61 13.21
C ALA A 236 8.80 -11.58 14.67
N THR A 237 8.55 -10.40 15.24
CA THR A 237 8.07 -10.27 16.62
C THR A 237 6.76 -11.02 16.84
N ARG A 238 5.78 -10.84 15.94
CA ARG A 238 4.48 -11.52 16.07
C ARG A 238 4.60 -13.05 15.93
N LEU A 239 5.39 -13.52 14.96
CA LEU A 239 5.53 -14.95 14.67
C LEU A 239 6.47 -15.64 15.66
N LEU A 240 7.72 -15.17 15.75
CA LEU A 240 8.76 -15.89 16.47
C LEU A 240 8.57 -15.78 17.98
N GLU A 241 8.43 -14.57 18.50
CA GLU A 241 8.28 -14.32 19.93
C GLU A 241 6.84 -14.58 20.39
N GLY A 242 5.84 -13.99 19.71
CA GLY A 242 4.45 -14.01 20.13
C GLY A 242 3.76 -15.37 20.00
N LEU A 243 3.95 -16.04 18.86
CA LEU A 243 3.21 -17.29 18.56
C LEU A 243 4.06 -18.55 18.72
N LEU A 244 5.29 -18.54 18.28
CA LEU A 244 6.17 -19.71 18.31
C LEU A 244 6.98 -19.84 19.60
N GLY A 245 6.99 -18.78 20.44
CA GLY A 245 7.59 -18.79 21.76
C GLY A 245 9.12 -18.78 21.76
N ALA A 246 9.73 -18.21 20.71
CA ALA A 246 11.15 -17.92 20.74
C ALA A 246 11.47 -16.91 21.86
N PRO A 247 12.59 -17.01 22.57
CA PRO A 247 13.02 -15.98 23.51
C PRO A 247 13.11 -14.61 22.85
N ALA A 248 12.61 -13.57 23.53
CA ALA A 248 12.85 -12.20 23.08
C ALA A 248 14.33 -11.86 23.15
N GLY A 249 14.88 -11.24 22.10
CA GLY A 249 16.29 -10.91 21.97
C GLY A 249 16.59 -9.44 22.25
#